data_e1eaab81a240e666866b89e2f2740eac
#
_entry.id   e1eaab81a240e666866b89e2f2740eac
#
_cell.length_a   1.000
_cell.length_b   1.000
_cell.length_c   1.000
_cell.angle_alpha   90.00
_cell.angle_beta   90.00
_cell.angle_gamma   90.00
#
_symmetry.space_group_name_H-M   'P 1'
#
loop_
_entity.id
_entity.type
_entity.pdbx_description
1 polymer ?
#
loop_
_entity_poly.entity_id
_entity_poly.type
_entity_poly.pdbx_seq_one_letter_code
_entity_poly.pdbx_strand_id
1 'polypeptide(L)'
;MKTVPRNEAGFTLIELVIVIVILGILSAVAIPKYEDMREQARTATLKGQLGSIRSAVSIQYGRNALNGGATFPTLNGTIFADGSVPKEPVLNSNAVKTTAGVDNAGGWQYTSASGLVKANLSAYSSY
;
A
#
# COMPACT_ATOMS: atom_id res chain seq x y z
N MET A 1 -18.71 -61.01 -21.16
CA MET A 1 -18.06 -59.74 -20.76
C MET A 1 -17.92 -59.76 -19.24
N LYS A 2 -16.69 -59.92 -18.70
CA LYS A 2 -16.46 -59.89 -17.26
C LYS A 2 -16.25 -58.45 -16.83
N THR A 3 -17.15 -57.90 -16.02
CA THR A 3 -16.98 -56.59 -15.36
C THR A 3 -15.97 -56.73 -14.23
N VAL A 4 -14.83 -56.08 -14.36
CA VAL A 4 -13.85 -55.97 -13.28
C VAL A 4 -14.43 -55.03 -12.23
N PRO A 5 -14.55 -55.42 -10.94
CA PRO A 5 -14.98 -54.51 -9.90
C PRO A 5 -13.93 -53.42 -9.69
N ARG A 6 -14.32 -52.17 -9.87
CA ARG A 6 -13.50 -51.03 -9.45
C ARG A 6 -13.46 -51.01 -7.93
N ASN A 7 -12.28 -51.22 -7.37
CA ASN A 7 -12.04 -50.99 -5.96
C ASN A 7 -12.03 -49.46 -5.73
N GLU A 8 -13.17 -48.89 -5.39
CA GLU A 8 -13.27 -47.52 -4.94
C GLU A 8 -12.91 -47.50 -3.46
N ALA A 9 -11.61 -47.26 -3.18
CA ALA A 9 -11.16 -47.00 -1.83
C ALA A 9 -11.61 -45.58 -1.43
N GLY A 10 -12.65 -45.49 -0.63
CA GLY A 10 -13.12 -44.24 -0.04
C GLY A 10 -12.20 -43.80 1.11
N PHE A 11 -12.10 -42.49 1.35
CA PHE A 11 -11.40 -41.95 2.53
C PHE A 11 -12.07 -42.38 3.82
N THR A 12 -11.26 -42.66 4.84
CA THR A 12 -11.77 -42.90 6.18
C THR A 12 -12.11 -41.58 6.88
N LEU A 13 -13.07 -41.61 7.81
CA LEU A 13 -13.44 -40.43 8.60
C LEU A 13 -12.25 -39.90 9.39
N ILE A 14 -11.39 -40.77 9.91
CA ILE A 14 -10.21 -40.39 10.69
C ILE A 14 -9.15 -39.67 9.82
N GLU A 15 -8.96 -40.06 8.56
CA GLU A 15 -8.06 -39.34 7.64
C GLU A 15 -8.54 -37.94 7.39
N LEU A 16 -9.83 -37.71 7.22
CA LEU A 16 -10.39 -36.38 7.07
C LEU A 16 -10.20 -35.53 8.34
N VAL A 17 -10.48 -36.09 9.52
CA VAL A 17 -10.36 -35.41 10.80
C VAL A 17 -8.92 -34.99 11.07
N ILE A 18 -7.94 -35.86 10.82
CA ILE A 18 -6.52 -35.55 11.01
C ILE A 18 -6.11 -34.38 10.10
N VAL A 19 -6.56 -34.35 8.85
CA VAL A 19 -6.24 -33.28 7.90
C VAL A 19 -6.77 -31.94 8.39
N ILE A 20 -8.04 -31.86 8.82
CA ILE A 20 -8.60 -30.59 9.29
C ILE A 20 -7.95 -30.11 10.60
N VAL A 21 -7.54 -31.02 11.49
CA VAL A 21 -6.80 -30.67 12.71
C VAL A 21 -5.45 -30.07 12.37
N ILE A 22 -4.68 -30.69 11.46
CA ILE A 22 -3.37 -30.18 11.04
C ILE A 22 -3.53 -28.81 10.36
N LEU A 23 -4.50 -28.66 9.46
CA LEU A 23 -4.78 -27.37 8.82
C LEU A 23 -5.18 -26.30 9.83
N GLY A 24 -5.95 -26.65 10.86
CA GLY A 24 -6.31 -25.74 11.94
C GLY A 24 -5.08 -25.21 12.70
N ILE A 25 -4.16 -26.08 13.07
CA ILE A 25 -2.92 -25.72 13.77
C ILE A 25 -2.03 -24.84 12.88
N LEU A 26 -1.84 -25.22 11.62
CA LEU A 26 -1.03 -24.43 10.67
C LEU A 26 -1.62 -23.05 10.43
N SER A 27 -2.95 -22.97 10.28
CA SER A 27 -3.65 -21.69 10.07
C SER A 27 -3.49 -20.76 11.26
N ALA A 28 -3.54 -21.26 12.48
CA ALA A 28 -3.39 -20.47 13.70
C ALA A 28 -2.03 -19.74 13.77
N VAL A 29 -0.97 -20.31 13.20
CA VAL A 29 0.36 -19.69 13.14
C VAL A 29 0.55 -18.86 11.88
N ALA A 30 0.03 -19.31 10.73
CA ALA A 30 0.24 -18.67 9.44
C ALA A 30 -0.51 -17.34 9.29
N ILE A 31 -1.75 -17.25 9.80
CA ILE A 31 -2.59 -16.05 9.62
C ILE A 31 -1.97 -14.81 10.27
N PRO A 32 -1.60 -14.80 11.56
CA PRO A 32 -0.98 -13.61 12.16
C PRO A 32 0.33 -13.22 11.48
N LYS A 33 1.15 -14.20 11.11
CA LYS A 33 2.40 -13.96 10.38
C LYS A 33 2.16 -13.27 9.02
N TYR A 34 1.12 -13.67 8.32
CA TYR A 34 0.73 -13.08 7.05
C TYR A 34 0.27 -11.61 7.20
N GLU A 35 -0.52 -11.30 8.23
CA GLU A 35 -0.96 -9.93 8.51
C GLU A 35 0.22 -9.01 8.85
N ASP A 36 1.18 -9.46 9.65
CA ASP A 36 2.40 -8.71 9.95
C ASP A 36 3.21 -8.39 8.68
N MET A 37 3.39 -9.37 7.79
CA MET A 37 4.09 -9.17 6.52
C MET A 37 3.36 -8.20 5.61
N ARG A 38 2.04 -8.26 5.58
CA ARG A 38 1.18 -7.38 4.79
C ARG A 38 1.31 -5.93 5.25
N GLU A 39 1.32 -5.67 6.56
CA GLU A 39 1.49 -4.33 7.11
C GLU A 39 2.89 -3.76 6.85
N GLN A 40 3.93 -4.59 6.97
CA GLN A 40 5.29 -4.21 6.60
C GLN A 40 5.40 -3.85 5.11
N ALA A 41 4.77 -4.62 4.23
CA ALA A 41 4.73 -4.35 2.79
C ALA A 41 4.01 -3.04 2.47
N ARG A 42 2.89 -2.75 3.13
CA ARG A 42 2.16 -1.47 3.00
C ARG A 42 3.03 -0.29 3.43
N THR A 43 3.69 -0.40 4.57
CA THR A 43 4.58 0.64 5.09
C THR A 43 5.76 0.88 4.15
N ALA A 44 6.39 -0.17 3.63
CA ALA A 44 7.48 -0.05 2.67
C ALA A 44 7.02 0.62 1.36
N THR A 45 5.88 0.22 0.82
CA THR A 45 5.28 0.82 -0.38
C THR A 45 4.97 2.30 -0.16
N LEU A 46 4.37 2.65 0.98
CA LEU A 46 4.05 4.04 1.33
C LEU A 46 5.31 4.90 1.39
N LYS A 47 6.38 4.43 2.03
CA LYS A 47 7.67 5.13 2.08
C LYS A 47 8.28 5.32 0.69
N GLY A 48 8.21 4.31 -0.16
CA GLY A 48 8.69 4.38 -1.54
C GLY A 48 7.93 5.42 -2.36
N GLN A 49 6.62 5.42 -2.29
CA GLN A 49 5.76 6.39 -2.98
C GLN A 49 5.96 7.81 -2.44
N LEU A 50 6.08 7.96 -1.12
CA LEU A 50 6.38 9.25 -0.51
C LEU A 50 7.73 9.81 -0.99
N GLY A 51 8.75 8.95 -1.12
CA GLY A 51 10.04 9.29 -1.70
C GLY A 51 9.93 9.75 -3.15
N SER A 52 9.16 9.06 -3.98
CA SER A 52 8.94 9.44 -5.38
C SER A 52 8.21 10.78 -5.52
N ILE A 53 7.19 11.04 -4.69
CA ILE A 53 6.47 12.32 -4.68
C ILE A 53 7.39 13.45 -4.24
N ARG A 54 8.18 13.27 -3.18
CA ARG A 54 9.14 14.27 -2.72
C ARG A 54 10.19 14.59 -3.79
N SER A 55 10.67 13.57 -4.49
CA SER A 55 11.60 13.74 -5.62
C SER A 55 10.98 14.55 -6.76
N ALA A 56 9.74 14.24 -7.15
CA ALA A 56 9.02 14.98 -8.19
C ALA A 56 8.81 16.46 -7.82
N VAL A 57 8.42 16.72 -6.57
CA VAL A 57 8.27 18.10 -6.04
C VAL A 57 9.60 18.84 -6.08
N SER A 58 10.71 18.20 -5.67
CA SER A 58 12.04 18.81 -5.67
C SER A 58 12.56 19.11 -7.08
N ILE A 59 12.34 18.20 -8.03
CA ILE A 59 12.71 18.42 -9.44
C ILE A 59 11.93 19.60 -10.03
N GLN A 60 10.62 19.66 -9.76
CA GLN A 60 9.81 20.75 -10.28
C GLN A 60 10.15 22.10 -9.62
N TYR A 61 10.46 22.09 -8.31
CA TYR A 61 10.98 23.28 -7.63
C TYR A 61 12.28 23.78 -8.27
N GLY A 62 13.23 22.87 -8.58
CA GLY A 62 14.45 23.22 -9.28
C GLY A 62 14.21 23.83 -10.67
N ARG A 63 13.25 23.28 -11.43
CA ARG A 63 12.84 23.85 -12.73
C ARG A 63 12.24 25.26 -12.57
N ASN A 64 11.38 25.47 -11.58
CA ASN A 64 10.80 26.77 -11.29
C ASN A 64 11.88 27.79 -10.93
N ALA A 65 12.85 27.40 -10.10
CA ALA A 65 13.97 28.26 -9.70
C ALA A 65 14.85 28.69 -10.90
N LEU A 66 15.10 27.78 -11.84
CA LEU A 66 15.85 28.08 -13.07
C LEU A 66 15.08 29.05 -13.99
N ASN A 67 13.75 29.06 -13.94
CA ASN A 67 12.89 29.95 -14.73
C ASN A 67 12.55 31.27 -14.00
N GLY A 68 13.25 31.58 -12.91
CA GLY A 68 13.14 32.87 -12.21
C GLY A 68 12.10 32.92 -11.08
N GLY A 69 11.48 31.78 -10.71
CA GLY A 69 10.53 31.68 -9.60
C GLY A 69 10.80 30.48 -8.67
N ALA A 70 11.54 30.67 -7.59
CA ALA A 70 11.82 29.62 -6.60
C ALA A 70 10.57 29.29 -5.76
N THR A 71 9.55 28.71 -6.41
CA THR A 71 8.28 28.34 -5.78
C THR A 71 8.04 26.83 -5.84
N PHE A 72 7.49 26.29 -4.77
CA PHE A 72 7.06 24.89 -4.78
C PHE A 72 5.86 24.70 -5.72
N PRO A 73 5.83 23.62 -6.49
CA PRO A 73 4.73 23.35 -7.42
C PRO A 73 3.45 23.00 -6.67
N THR A 74 2.31 23.11 -7.35
CA THR A 74 1.09 22.46 -6.88
C THR A 74 1.24 20.94 -7.04
N LEU A 75 0.99 20.18 -5.98
CA LEU A 75 1.01 18.71 -6.04
C LEU A 75 -0.26 18.21 -6.74
N ASN A 76 -0.13 17.91 -8.02
CA ASN A 76 -1.18 17.36 -8.86
C ASN A 76 -0.56 16.37 -9.87
N GLY A 77 -1.38 15.80 -10.75
CA GLY A 77 -0.91 14.83 -11.75
C GLY A 77 0.12 15.39 -12.74
N THR A 78 0.18 16.69 -12.97
CA THR A 78 1.02 17.28 -14.02
C THR A 78 2.53 17.17 -13.76
N ILE A 79 2.93 16.93 -12.51
CA ILE A 79 4.35 16.74 -12.14
C ILE A 79 4.81 15.29 -12.27
N PHE A 80 3.91 14.36 -12.61
CA PHE A 80 4.19 12.94 -12.80
C PHE A 80 4.06 12.55 -14.28
N ALA A 81 4.87 11.59 -14.70
CA ALA A 81 4.89 11.14 -16.10
C ALA A 81 3.60 10.43 -16.53
N ASP A 82 2.91 9.78 -15.60
CA ASP A 82 1.63 9.08 -15.82
C ASP A 82 0.39 9.99 -15.67
N GLY A 83 0.60 11.29 -15.38
CA GLY A 83 -0.47 12.27 -15.23
C GLY A 83 -1.27 12.13 -13.93
N SER A 84 -0.82 11.31 -12.97
CA SER A 84 -1.54 11.11 -11.72
C SER A 84 -0.63 11.13 -10.50
N VAL A 85 -1.15 11.57 -9.36
CA VAL A 85 -0.47 11.43 -8.07
C VAL A 85 -0.51 9.96 -7.67
N PRO A 86 0.61 9.33 -7.24
CA PRO A 86 0.61 7.96 -6.75
C PRO A 86 -0.44 7.75 -5.65
N LYS A 87 -1.11 6.61 -5.67
CA LYS A 87 -2.09 6.26 -4.64
C LYS A 87 -1.38 5.73 -3.40
N GLU A 88 -1.76 6.21 -2.22
CA GLU A 88 -1.26 5.61 -0.99
C GLU A 88 -1.84 4.20 -0.79
N PRO A 89 -1.08 3.23 -0.23
CA PRO A 89 -1.43 1.81 -0.30
C PRO A 89 -2.44 1.34 0.76
N VAL A 90 -2.81 2.17 1.73
CA VAL A 90 -3.70 1.77 2.84
C VAL A 90 -5.17 1.90 2.43
N LEU A 91 -5.58 3.10 2.00
CA LEU A 91 -6.93 3.39 1.52
C LEU A 91 -7.02 3.50 -0.01
N ASN A 92 -5.90 3.24 -0.72
CA ASN A 92 -5.80 3.31 -2.18
C ASN A 92 -6.25 4.68 -2.75
N SER A 93 -5.90 5.77 -2.04
CA SER A 93 -6.30 7.12 -2.36
C SER A 93 -5.12 7.95 -2.90
N ASN A 94 -5.35 8.75 -3.94
CA ASN A 94 -4.41 9.73 -4.47
C ASN A 94 -4.84 11.18 -4.19
N ALA A 95 -5.81 11.37 -3.31
CA ALA A 95 -6.28 12.68 -2.91
C ALA A 95 -5.13 13.50 -2.29
N VAL A 96 -5.08 14.78 -2.61
CA VAL A 96 -4.10 15.71 -2.05
C VAL A 96 -4.81 16.74 -1.19
N LYS A 97 -4.49 16.77 0.08
CA LYS A 97 -5.00 17.73 1.05
C LYS A 97 -3.96 18.82 1.29
N THR A 98 -4.35 20.07 1.11
CA THR A 98 -3.49 21.24 1.30
C THR A 98 -3.75 21.97 2.62
N THR A 99 -4.83 21.65 3.31
CA THR A 99 -5.16 22.21 4.64
C THR A 99 -4.38 21.52 5.74
N ALA A 100 -4.09 22.21 6.82
CA ALA A 100 -3.37 21.67 7.97
C ALA A 100 -4.18 20.53 8.66
N GLY A 101 -3.44 19.56 9.21
CA GLY A 101 -4.00 18.44 9.97
C GLY A 101 -4.34 17.21 9.12
N VAL A 102 -4.12 16.04 9.70
CA VAL A 102 -4.45 14.74 9.13
C VAL A 102 -5.91 14.42 9.43
N ASP A 103 -6.69 13.99 8.43
CA ASP A 103 -8.10 13.64 8.60
C ASP A 103 -8.41 12.15 8.40
N ASN A 104 -7.39 11.34 8.10
CA ASN A 104 -7.50 9.90 7.84
C ASN A 104 -8.39 9.53 6.63
N ALA A 105 -8.64 10.48 5.72
CA ALA A 105 -9.36 10.20 4.48
C ALA A 105 -8.50 9.52 3.40
N GLY A 106 -7.25 9.24 3.72
CA GLY A 106 -6.27 8.69 2.79
C GLY A 106 -5.62 9.72 1.89
N GLY A 107 -4.69 9.26 1.03
CA GLY A 107 -3.94 10.12 0.14
C GLY A 107 -2.80 10.87 0.85
N TRP A 108 -2.52 12.08 0.37
CA TRP A 108 -1.32 12.84 0.76
C TRP A 108 -1.69 14.20 1.34
N GLN A 109 -0.99 14.61 2.38
CA GLN A 109 -1.01 15.97 2.88
C GLN A 109 0.18 16.73 2.27
N TYR A 110 -0.09 17.89 1.68
CA TYR A 110 0.91 18.71 1.02
C TYR A 110 0.88 20.15 1.51
N THR A 111 2.04 20.67 1.88
CA THR A 111 2.22 22.08 2.27
C THR A 111 2.99 22.82 1.18
N SER A 112 2.30 23.59 0.37
CA SER A 112 2.90 24.31 -0.77
C SER A 112 3.95 25.35 -0.37
N ALA A 113 3.87 25.91 0.83
CA ALA A 113 4.84 26.88 1.33
C ALA A 113 6.25 26.29 1.57
N SER A 114 6.33 24.99 1.90
CA SER A 114 7.57 24.29 2.23
C SER A 114 7.89 23.10 1.33
N GLY A 115 6.97 22.72 0.45
CA GLY A 115 7.09 21.50 -0.37
C GLY A 115 6.97 20.21 0.44
N LEU A 116 6.53 20.27 1.70
CA LEU A 116 6.45 19.12 2.59
C LEU A 116 5.29 18.23 2.18
N VAL A 117 5.58 16.93 1.99
CA VAL A 117 4.59 15.88 1.71
C VAL A 117 4.62 14.85 2.83
N LYS A 118 3.45 14.47 3.31
CA LYS A 118 3.23 13.41 4.30
C LYS A 118 2.05 12.54 3.89
N ALA A 119 1.93 11.35 4.49
CA ALA A 119 0.70 10.57 4.38
C ALA A 119 -0.44 11.26 5.17
N ASN A 120 -1.63 11.29 4.58
CA ASN A 120 -2.84 11.85 5.25
C ASN A 120 -3.52 10.80 6.13
N LEU A 121 -2.73 10.05 6.88
CA LEU A 121 -3.13 8.99 7.80
C LEU A 121 -2.35 9.15 9.11
N SER A 122 -3.04 9.21 10.25
CA SER A 122 -2.41 9.46 11.56
C SER A 122 -1.35 8.41 11.92
N ALA A 123 -1.58 7.15 11.59
CA ALA A 123 -0.64 6.05 11.81
C ALA A 123 0.68 6.20 11.04
N TYR A 124 0.70 6.98 9.95
CA TYR A 124 1.83 7.14 9.04
C TYR A 124 2.29 8.60 8.85
N SER A 125 1.72 9.54 9.60
CA SER A 125 2.01 10.98 9.47
C SER A 125 3.41 11.40 9.94
N SER A 126 4.14 10.48 10.58
CA SER A 126 5.53 10.68 11.01
C SER A 126 6.55 10.47 9.88
N TYR A 127 6.14 9.98 8.75
CA TYR A 127 7.00 9.74 7.57
C TYR A 127 7.01 10.91 6.54
#